data_4bcf37076de081a1e6e6490abe16fd22
#
_entry.id   4bcf37076de081a1e6e6490abe16fd22
#
_cell.length_a   1.000
_cell.length_b   1.000
_cell.length_c   1.000
_cell.angle_alpha   90.00
_cell.angle_beta   90.00
_cell.angle_gamma   90.00
#
_symmetry.space_group_name_H-M   'P 1'
#
loop_
_entity.id
_entity.type
_entity.pdbx_description
1 polymer ?
#
loop_
_entity_poly.entity_id
_entity_poly.type
_entity_poly.pdbx_seq_one_letter_code
_entity_poly.pdbx_strand_id
1 'polypeptide(L)'
;MIEQFSFDIQLIFAILNGKVSAAINRKLSRNFRQNGVDITPEQWTVLLFLWERDGVTQQELCNATFKDKPSMTRLIDNMERQHLVVRISDKKDRRTNLVHLTKTGRELEEKARFIANKTLKEALQ
;
A
#
# COMPACT_ATOMS: atom_id res chain seq x y z
N MET A 1 5.11 -27.42 6.59
CA MET A 1 4.74 -26.18 7.26
C MET A 1 4.81 -25.03 6.28
N ILE A 2 3.78 -24.27 6.23
CA ILE A 2 3.77 -23.12 5.34
C ILE A 2 4.27 -21.93 6.13
N GLU A 3 5.45 -21.49 5.79
CA GLU A 3 5.93 -20.25 6.35
C GLU A 3 5.22 -19.11 5.67
N GLN A 4 4.44 -18.40 6.43
CA GLN A 4 3.93 -17.14 5.95
C GLN A 4 5.02 -16.12 6.12
N PHE A 5 5.58 -15.73 5.01
CA PHE A 5 6.56 -14.67 4.99
C PHE A 5 5.82 -13.35 5.08
N SER A 6 5.69 -12.82 6.29
CA SER A 6 5.07 -11.52 6.47
C SER A 6 6.10 -10.53 6.95
N PHE A 7 6.01 -9.33 6.46
CA PHE A 7 6.90 -8.24 6.83
C PHE A 7 6.17 -7.27 7.72
N ASP A 8 6.87 -6.75 8.72
CA ASP A 8 6.43 -5.56 9.43
C ASP A 8 6.34 -4.42 8.41
N ILE A 9 5.25 -3.67 8.45
CA ILE A 9 5.02 -2.61 7.47
C ILE A 9 6.11 -1.53 7.54
N GLN A 10 6.65 -1.24 8.71
CA GLN A 10 7.74 -0.28 8.86
C GLN A 10 9.02 -0.78 8.20
N LEU A 11 9.29 -2.07 8.33
CA LEU A 11 10.44 -2.68 7.67
C LEU A 11 10.28 -2.61 6.15
N ILE A 12 9.09 -2.87 5.65
CA ILE A 12 8.79 -2.77 4.22
C ILE A 12 9.07 -1.35 3.74
N PHE A 13 8.64 -0.34 4.48
CA PHE A 13 8.91 1.05 4.11
C PHE A 13 10.38 1.36 4.14
N ALA A 14 11.11 0.88 5.14
CA ALA A 14 12.56 1.08 5.22
C ALA A 14 13.24 0.46 3.99
N ILE A 15 12.84 -0.73 3.60
CA ILE A 15 13.38 -1.41 2.42
C ILE A 15 13.06 -0.60 1.16
N LEU A 16 11.82 -0.15 1.01
CA LEU A 16 11.36 0.54 -0.20
C LEU A 16 11.88 1.97 -0.31
N ASN A 17 12.33 2.56 0.78
CA ASN A 17 12.88 3.91 0.77
C ASN A 17 14.41 3.95 0.78
N GLY A 18 15.07 2.80 0.90
CA GLY A 18 16.54 2.72 0.87
C GLY A 18 17.08 2.60 -0.55
N LYS A 19 18.40 2.70 -0.68
CA LYS A 19 19.05 2.61 -1.98
C LYS A 19 18.93 1.21 -2.61
N VAL A 20 18.83 0.18 -1.79
CA VAL A 20 18.65 -1.20 -2.27
C VAL A 20 17.26 -1.40 -2.87
N SER A 21 16.37 -0.47 -2.61
CA SER A 21 14.97 -0.60 -2.97
C SER A 21 14.68 -0.47 -4.46
N ALA A 22 15.56 0.18 -5.23
CA ALA A 22 15.26 0.43 -6.64
C ALA A 22 15.02 -0.85 -7.42
N ALA A 23 15.88 -1.86 -7.23
CA ALA A 23 15.74 -3.14 -7.91
C ALA A 23 14.52 -3.90 -7.41
N ILE A 24 14.28 -3.87 -6.10
CA ILE A 24 13.11 -4.50 -5.49
C ILE A 24 11.84 -3.85 -5.99
N ASN A 25 11.81 -2.52 -6.04
CA ASN A 25 10.66 -1.78 -6.53
C ASN A 25 10.34 -2.12 -7.99
N ARG A 26 11.36 -2.19 -8.83
CA ARG A 26 11.15 -2.56 -10.23
C ARG A 26 10.61 -3.97 -10.39
N LYS A 27 11.15 -4.90 -9.62
CA LYS A 27 10.73 -6.30 -9.66
C LYS A 27 9.30 -6.44 -9.14
N LEU A 28 8.98 -5.77 -8.06
CA LEU A 28 7.65 -5.80 -7.47
C LEU A 28 6.62 -5.19 -8.41
N SER A 29 6.95 -4.03 -8.98
CA SER A 29 6.08 -3.36 -9.94
C SER A 29 5.80 -4.24 -11.15
N ARG A 30 6.84 -4.88 -11.69
CA ARG A 30 6.71 -5.78 -12.83
C ARG A 30 5.85 -6.99 -12.49
N ASN A 31 6.08 -7.59 -11.32
CA ASN A 31 5.33 -8.77 -10.92
C ASN A 31 3.85 -8.47 -10.69
N PHE A 32 3.55 -7.33 -10.10
CA PHE A 32 2.15 -6.89 -9.99
C PHE A 32 1.51 -6.78 -11.38
N ARG A 33 2.16 -6.06 -12.28
CA ARG A 33 1.64 -5.83 -13.61
C ARG A 33 1.44 -7.13 -14.39
N GLN A 34 2.41 -8.03 -14.33
CA GLN A 34 2.33 -9.31 -15.05
C GLN A 34 1.20 -10.19 -14.53
N ASN A 35 0.75 -9.96 -13.31
CA ASN A 35 -0.32 -10.73 -12.71
C ASN A 35 -1.65 -9.98 -12.70
N GLY A 36 -1.74 -8.90 -13.47
CA GLY A 36 -2.98 -8.16 -13.62
C GLY A 36 -3.36 -7.30 -12.41
N VAL A 37 -2.40 -7.00 -11.56
CA VAL A 37 -2.61 -6.12 -10.41
C VAL A 37 -1.98 -4.78 -10.74
N ASP A 38 -2.82 -3.78 -11.01
CA ASP A 38 -2.37 -2.46 -11.44
C ASP A 38 -2.14 -1.55 -10.24
N ILE A 39 -1.10 -1.88 -9.47
CA ILE A 39 -0.70 -1.04 -8.34
C ILE A 39 0.82 -0.87 -8.35
N THR A 40 1.27 0.25 -7.82
CA THR A 40 2.69 0.50 -7.62
C THR A 40 3.13 0.00 -6.25
N PRO A 41 4.43 -0.17 -6.01
CA PRO A 41 4.91 -0.54 -4.68
C PRO A 41 4.49 0.46 -3.59
N GLU A 42 4.48 1.76 -3.90
CA GLU A 42 4.03 2.77 -2.95
C GLU A 42 2.55 2.61 -2.62
N GLN A 43 1.72 2.36 -3.63
CA GLN A 43 0.30 2.11 -3.42
C GLN A 43 0.09 0.85 -2.60
N TRP A 44 0.89 -0.18 -2.85
CA TRP A 44 0.81 -1.41 -2.09
C TRP A 44 1.06 -1.18 -0.60
N THR A 45 2.04 -0.33 -0.24
CA THR A 45 2.29 -0.06 1.17
C THR A 45 1.11 0.63 1.85
N VAL A 46 0.44 1.54 1.14
CA VAL A 46 -0.77 2.16 1.67
C VAL A 46 -1.88 1.13 1.83
N LEU A 47 -2.05 0.27 0.83
CA LEU A 47 -3.05 -0.80 0.91
C LEU A 47 -2.78 -1.75 2.05
N LEU A 48 -1.52 -2.11 2.31
CA LEU A 48 -1.16 -2.96 3.45
C LEU A 48 -1.66 -2.36 4.75
N PHE A 49 -1.46 -1.06 4.91
CA PHE A 49 -1.91 -0.38 6.12
C PHE A 49 -3.43 -0.40 6.22
N LEU A 50 -4.12 -0.13 5.11
CA LEU A 50 -5.58 -0.09 5.10
C LEU A 50 -6.21 -1.47 5.27
N TRP A 51 -5.57 -2.52 4.78
CA TRP A 51 -6.06 -3.88 4.98
C TRP A 51 -6.01 -4.29 6.45
N GLU A 52 -5.04 -3.76 7.19
CA GLU A 52 -4.98 -4.00 8.63
C GLU A 52 -5.90 -3.08 9.40
N ARG A 53 -6.04 -1.84 8.96
CA ARG A 53 -6.82 -0.83 9.67
C ARG A 53 -7.44 0.14 8.67
N ASP A 54 -8.63 -0.18 8.24
CA ASP A 54 -9.37 0.63 7.29
C ASP A 54 -9.94 1.89 7.95
N GLY A 55 -10.18 2.92 7.15
CA GLY A 55 -10.82 4.14 7.64
C GLY A 55 -9.93 4.99 8.52
N VAL A 56 -8.78 5.41 7.97
CA VAL A 56 -7.80 6.23 8.69
C VAL A 56 -7.63 7.57 7.98
N THR A 57 -7.09 8.55 8.70
CA THR A 57 -6.82 9.86 8.12
C THR A 57 -5.57 9.80 7.24
N GLN A 58 -5.45 10.78 6.33
CA GLN A 58 -4.21 10.92 5.55
C GLN A 58 -3.00 11.16 6.44
N GLN A 59 -3.20 11.90 7.54
CA GLN A 59 -2.10 12.14 8.47
C GLN A 59 -1.58 10.85 9.08
N GLU A 60 -2.49 9.94 9.45
CA GLU A 60 -2.09 8.63 9.96
C GLU A 60 -1.31 7.84 8.91
N LEU A 61 -1.71 7.93 7.65
CA LEU A 61 -0.99 7.29 6.56
C LEU A 61 0.38 7.91 6.36
N CYS A 62 0.49 9.24 6.43
CA CYS A 62 1.79 9.93 6.35
C CYS A 62 2.72 9.46 7.45
N ASN A 63 2.21 9.38 8.68
CA ASN A 63 3.03 8.97 9.82
C ASN A 63 3.50 7.53 9.68
N ALA A 64 2.64 6.65 9.19
CA ALA A 64 2.98 5.23 9.03
C ALA A 64 3.95 4.98 7.88
N THR A 65 3.93 5.85 6.86
CA THR A 65 4.66 5.61 5.61
C THR A 65 5.85 6.55 5.42
N PHE A 66 6.06 7.47 6.35
CA PHE A 66 7.13 8.47 6.29
C PHE A 66 7.05 9.33 5.03
N LYS A 67 5.85 9.57 4.52
CA LYS A 67 5.63 10.45 3.38
C LYS A 67 5.16 11.82 3.84
N ASP A 68 5.50 12.83 3.07
CA ASP A 68 4.98 14.17 3.31
C ASP A 68 3.53 14.26 2.82
N LYS A 69 2.84 15.29 3.28
CA LYS A 69 1.43 15.46 3.00
C LYS A 69 1.12 15.64 1.50
N PRO A 70 1.87 16.48 0.74
CA PRO A 70 1.60 16.61 -0.69
C PRO A 70 1.78 15.31 -1.47
N SER A 71 2.81 14.53 -1.14
CA SER A 71 3.05 13.24 -1.80
C SER A 71 1.93 12.26 -1.50
N MET A 72 1.48 12.22 -0.25
CA MET A 72 0.38 11.33 0.14
C MET A 72 -0.92 11.75 -0.54
N THR A 73 -1.19 13.05 -0.63
CA THR A 73 -2.39 13.53 -1.30
C THR A 73 -2.44 13.07 -2.75
N ARG A 74 -1.32 13.20 -3.48
CA ARG A 74 -1.25 12.75 -4.87
C ARG A 74 -1.43 11.24 -4.99
N LEU A 75 -0.82 10.50 -4.07
CA LEU A 75 -0.91 9.05 -4.06
C LEU A 75 -2.36 8.60 -3.87
N ILE A 76 -3.04 9.19 -2.88
CA ILE A 76 -4.43 8.85 -2.60
C ILE A 76 -5.34 9.31 -3.75
N ASP A 77 -5.06 10.48 -4.36
CA ASP A 77 -5.81 10.93 -5.53
C ASP A 77 -5.75 9.90 -6.66
N ASN A 78 -4.56 9.36 -6.93
CA ASN A 78 -4.39 8.35 -7.96
C ASN A 78 -5.12 7.06 -7.60
N MET A 79 -5.04 6.65 -6.33
CA MET A 79 -5.71 5.43 -5.88
C MET A 79 -7.23 5.59 -5.92
N GLU A 80 -7.72 6.80 -5.70
CA GLU A 80 -9.15 7.07 -5.85
C GLU A 80 -9.58 6.93 -7.32
N ARG A 81 -8.79 7.47 -8.24
CA ARG A 81 -9.07 7.34 -9.67
C ARG A 81 -9.05 5.89 -10.14
N GLN A 82 -8.22 5.06 -9.50
CA GLN A 82 -8.16 3.63 -9.79
C GLN A 82 -9.25 2.84 -9.07
N HIS A 83 -10.10 3.51 -8.32
CA HIS A 83 -11.20 2.88 -7.55
C HIS A 83 -10.71 1.90 -6.48
N LEU A 84 -9.52 2.16 -5.93
CA LEU A 84 -8.97 1.33 -4.86
C LEU A 84 -9.38 1.84 -3.49
N VAL A 85 -9.50 3.16 -3.36
CA VAL A 85 -9.87 3.82 -2.09
C VAL A 85 -10.87 4.92 -2.37
N VAL A 86 -11.51 5.39 -1.30
CA VAL A 86 -12.44 6.52 -1.34
C VAL A 86 -12.24 7.34 -0.08
N ARG A 87 -12.34 8.67 -0.21
CA ARG A 87 -12.32 9.55 0.95
C ARG A 87 -13.74 9.77 1.41
N ILE A 88 -13.98 9.56 2.68
CA ILE A 88 -15.29 9.73 3.31
C ILE A 88 -15.13 10.69 4.48
N SER A 89 -16.01 11.70 4.57
CA SER A 89 -15.98 12.64 5.68
C SER A 89 -16.21 11.93 7.00
N ASP A 90 -15.43 12.30 8.02
CA ASP A 90 -15.61 11.77 9.36
C ASP A 90 -16.94 12.31 9.92
N LYS A 91 -17.74 11.42 10.48
CA LYS A 91 -19.03 11.81 11.07
C LYS A 91 -18.86 12.74 12.27
N LYS A 92 -17.75 12.61 12.97
CA LYS A 92 -17.47 13.44 14.16
C LYS A 92 -16.83 14.77 13.81
N ASP A 93 -16.04 14.81 12.74
CA ASP A 93 -15.39 16.04 12.28
C ASP A 93 -15.44 16.06 10.76
N ARG A 94 -16.43 16.79 10.23
CA ARG A 94 -16.67 16.85 8.79
C ARG A 94 -15.55 17.50 8.00
N ARG A 95 -14.63 18.19 8.66
CA ARG A 95 -13.46 18.78 8.01
C ARG A 95 -12.36 17.76 7.77
N THR A 96 -12.48 16.59 8.39
CA THR A 96 -11.52 15.52 8.28
C THR A 96 -12.07 14.43 7.37
N ASN A 97 -11.27 13.99 6.40
CA ASN A 97 -11.61 12.86 5.56
C ASN A 97 -10.90 11.62 6.05
N LEU A 98 -11.62 10.50 6.00
CA LEU A 98 -11.06 9.19 6.28
C LEU A 98 -10.88 8.46 4.96
N VAL A 99 -9.76 7.77 4.81
CA VAL A 99 -9.46 6.98 3.63
C VAL A 99 -9.93 5.55 3.87
N HIS A 100 -10.83 5.08 3.03
CA HIS A 100 -11.41 3.74 3.12
C HIS A 100 -11.11 2.94 1.87
N LEU A 101 -10.97 1.64 2.03
CA LEU A 101 -10.89 0.74 0.89
C LEU A 101 -12.25 0.67 0.19
N THR A 102 -12.24 0.60 -1.12
CA THR A 102 -13.41 0.21 -1.89
C THR A 102 -13.51 -1.31 -1.88
N LYS A 103 -14.60 -1.84 -2.44
CA LYS A 103 -14.71 -3.29 -2.63
C LYS A 103 -13.55 -3.82 -3.46
N THR A 104 -13.19 -3.13 -4.54
CA THR A 104 -12.07 -3.51 -5.41
C THR A 104 -10.76 -3.52 -4.64
N GLY A 105 -10.50 -2.46 -3.85
CA GLY A 105 -9.28 -2.39 -3.05
C GLY A 105 -9.19 -3.51 -2.04
N ARG A 106 -10.32 -3.86 -1.44
CA ARG A 106 -10.38 -4.93 -0.45
C ARG A 106 -10.14 -6.30 -1.09
N GLU A 107 -10.69 -6.52 -2.28
CA GLU A 107 -10.57 -7.79 -2.98
C GLU A 107 -9.16 -8.07 -3.51
N LEU A 108 -8.33 -7.05 -3.61
CA LEU A 108 -6.95 -7.23 -4.07
C LEU A 108 -6.03 -7.84 -3.02
N GLU A 109 -6.42 -7.84 -1.76
CA GLU A 109 -5.52 -8.16 -0.65
C GLU A 109 -4.80 -9.49 -0.82
N GLU A 110 -5.54 -10.56 -1.03
CA GLU A 110 -4.96 -11.90 -1.07
C GLU A 110 -3.96 -12.02 -2.21
N LYS A 111 -4.35 -11.59 -3.40
CA LYS A 111 -3.50 -11.69 -4.58
C LYS A 111 -2.26 -10.82 -4.46
N ALA A 112 -2.43 -9.58 -4.01
CA ALA A 112 -1.31 -8.64 -3.87
C ALA A 112 -0.33 -9.11 -2.81
N ARG A 113 -0.81 -9.62 -1.67
CA ARG A 113 0.06 -10.16 -0.63
C ARG A 113 0.86 -11.34 -1.14
N PHE A 114 0.22 -12.23 -1.89
CA PHE A 114 0.91 -13.39 -2.45
C PHE A 114 2.05 -12.97 -3.38
N ILE A 115 1.77 -12.05 -4.30
CA ILE A 115 2.76 -11.57 -5.26
C ILE A 115 3.91 -10.85 -4.54
N ALA A 116 3.57 -9.98 -3.60
CA ALA A 116 4.57 -9.20 -2.87
C ALA A 116 5.45 -10.09 -2.01
N ASN A 117 4.86 -11.03 -1.27
CA ASN A 117 5.63 -11.94 -0.43
C ASN A 117 6.59 -12.78 -1.25
N LYS A 118 6.14 -13.29 -2.38
CA LYS A 118 6.99 -14.07 -3.28
C LYS A 118 8.14 -13.23 -3.81
N THR A 119 7.85 -12.01 -4.25
CA THR A 119 8.86 -11.10 -4.79
C THR A 119 9.91 -10.75 -3.75
N LEU A 120 9.47 -10.37 -2.55
CA LEU A 120 10.38 -9.96 -1.49
C LEU A 120 11.20 -11.14 -0.97
N LYS A 121 10.59 -12.30 -0.88
CA LYS A 121 11.30 -13.49 -0.47
C LYS A 121 12.45 -13.83 -1.44
N GLU A 122 12.18 -13.75 -2.73
CA GLU A 122 13.20 -13.98 -3.75
C GLU A 122 14.30 -12.93 -3.69
N ALA A 123 13.95 -11.68 -3.45
CA ALA A 123 14.90 -10.58 -3.43
C ALA A 123 15.81 -10.60 -2.20
N LEU A 124 15.34 -11.18 -1.09
CA LEU A 124 16.07 -11.19 0.18
C LEU A 124 16.80 -12.49 0.46
N GLN A 125 16.79 -13.42 -0.48
CA GLN A 125 17.56 -14.65 -0.35
C GLN A 125 19.03 -14.43 -0.61
#